data_c3c0ea8fa4c55886cf013ae2de4bb9df
#
_entry.id   c3c0ea8fa4c55886cf013ae2de4bb9df
#
_cell.length_a   1.000
_cell.length_b   1.000
_cell.length_c   1.000
_cell.angle_alpha   90.00
_cell.angle_beta   90.00
_cell.angle_gamma   90.00
#
_symmetry.space_group_name_H-M   'P 1'
#
loop_
_entity.id
_entity.type
_entity.pdbx_description
1 polymer ?
#
loop_
_entity_poly.entity_id
_entity_poly.type
_entity_poly.pdbx_seq_one_letter_code
_entity_poly.pdbx_strand_id
1 'polypeptide(L)'
;GEKIRQEHLAVPPGLEKITVRHILTMTNGMAYNPDMRGDFVANYLTTPLTYEPGTHFSYNSTGSCMLGAIILLRTGQNLKEYLTPRLFQKIGIDPERFVWRQFRGTGIDGEPGTFSTTEDNLRLAMCYLNGGRWEGEQVIPERYVREALQIQISTAHAPEQRDGRCGYGYQLWACSKPGVFRFDGGQGQYCLLWPEKDLVISLHEGALGPLGPQKTLDVLYETLLNDIADV
;
A
#
# COMPACT_ATOMS: atom_id res chain seq x y z
N GLY A 1 14.39 -18.36 4.23
CA GLY A 1 15.44 -18.64 5.21
C GLY A 1 16.23 -19.90 4.93
N GLU A 2 15.55 -20.99 4.54
CA GLU A 2 16.23 -22.27 4.23
C GLU A 2 17.08 -22.15 2.96
N LYS A 3 16.55 -21.58 1.88
CA LYS A 3 17.28 -21.33 0.65
C LYS A 3 18.53 -20.47 0.89
N ILE A 4 18.40 -19.41 1.68
CA ILE A 4 19.54 -18.53 2.02
C ILE A 4 20.64 -19.35 2.71
N ARG A 5 20.28 -20.25 3.62
CA ARG A 5 21.24 -21.12 4.30
C ARG A 5 21.85 -22.18 3.38
N GLN A 6 21.02 -22.83 2.55
CA GLN A 6 21.46 -23.89 1.63
C GLN A 6 22.36 -23.37 0.51
N GLU A 7 22.04 -22.20 -0.05
CA GLU A 7 22.81 -21.56 -1.12
C GLU A 7 23.91 -20.62 -0.60
N HIS A 8 24.11 -20.53 0.72
CA HIS A 8 25.08 -19.63 1.37
C HIS A 8 24.96 -18.17 0.91
N LEU A 9 23.74 -17.69 0.64
CA LEU A 9 23.51 -16.33 0.19
C LEU A 9 23.84 -15.35 1.31
N ALA A 10 24.63 -14.32 0.97
CA ALA A 10 25.00 -13.29 1.92
C ALA A 10 23.79 -12.38 2.23
N VAL A 11 23.47 -12.26 3.51
CA VAL A 11 22.50 -11.26 3.99
C VAL A 11 23.25 -9.97 4.27
N PRO A 12 22.87 -8.83 3.67
CA PRO A 12 23.57 -7.57 3.86
C PRO A 12 23.47 -7.10 5.32
N PRO A 13 24.52 -6.43 5.85
CA PRO A 13 24.47 -5.83 7.17
C PRO A 13 23.40 -4.73 7.24
N GLY A 14 22.74 -4.60 8.40
CA GLY A 14 21.71 -3.60 8.64
C GLY A 14 20.29 -4.08 8.31
N LEU A 15 20.13 -5.23 7.63
CA LEU A 15 18.80 -5.77 7.33
C LEU A 15 17.98 -6.05 8.59
N GLU A 16 18.64 -6.41 9.68
CA GLU A 16 18.03 -6.65 11.00
C GLU A 16 17.40 -5.41 11.63
N LYS A 17 17.74 -4.22 11.13
CA LYS A 17 17.16 -2.94 11.57
C LYS A 17 15.81 -2.63 10.89
N ILE A 18 15.48 -3.34 9.81
CA ILE A 18 14.23 -3.11 9.10
C ILE A 18 13.05 -3.54 9.98
N THR A 19 12.15 -2.63 10.22
CA THR A 19 10.89 -2.86 10.94
C THR A 19 9.71 -2.92 9.98
N VAL A 20 8.56 -3.43 10.44
CA VAL A 20 7.29 -3.37 9.70
C VAL A 20 6.94 -1.92 9.32
N ARG A 21 7.20 -0.96 10.23
CA ARG A 21 6.99 0.46 9.94
C ARG A 21 7.81 0.94 8.75
N HIS A 22 9.08 0.57 8.66
CA HIS A 22 9.94 0.94 7.53
C HIS A 22 9.41 0.40 6.20
N ILE A 23 8.81 -0.79 6.20
CA ILE A 23 8.17 -1.36 5.01
C ILE A 23 6.88 -0.59 4.69
N LEU A 24 6.03 -0.32 5.68
CA LEU A 24 4.79 0.44 5.49
C LEU A 24 5.02 1.85 4.95
N THR A 25 6.13 2.49 5.30
CA THR A 25 6.49 3.84 4.88
C THR A 25 7.41 3.89 3.67
N MET A 26 7.72 2.76 3.03
CA MET A 26 8.65 2.67 1.89
C MET A 26 10.05 3.20 2.21
N THR A 27 10.52 2.95 3.44
CA THR A 27 11.82 3.42 3.95
C THR A 27 12.70 2.27 4.42
N ASN A 28 12.64 1.12 3.75
CA ASN A 28 13.41 -0.07 4.10
C ASN A 28 14.93 0.04 3.84
N GLY A 29 15.39 1.15 3.25
CA GLY A 29 16.81 1.41 3.00
C GLY A 29 17.34 0.91 1.65
N MET A 30 16.52 0.27 0.83
CA MET A 30 16.89 -0.20 -0.51
C MET A 30 16.71 0.93 -1.53
N ALA A 31 17.68 1.11 -2.44
CA ALA A 31 17.60 2.13 -3.49
C ALA A 31 16.74 1.72 -4.68
N TYR A 32 16.44 0.45 -4.80
CA TYR A 32 15.64 -0.11 -5.89
C TYR A 32 14.74 -1.24 -5.40
N ASN A 33 13.73 -1.54 -6.21
CA ASN A 33 12.79 -2.61 -5.93
C ASN A 33 13.44 -3.97 -6.24
N PRO A 34 13.62 -4.87 -5.26
CA PRO A 34 14.14 -6.21 -5.52
C PRO A 34 13.28 -6.99 -6.53
N ASP A 35 13.92 -7.89 -7.28
CA ASP A 35 13.20 -8.68 -8.28
C ASP A 35 12.12 -9.55 -7.62
N MET A 36 10.90 -9.45 -8.12
CA MET A 36 9.75 -10.21 -7.65
C MET A 36 9.68 -11.61 -8.29
N ARG A 37 10.47 -11.88 -9.32
CA ARG A 37 10.49 -13.19 -10.00
C ARG A 37 11.25 -14.22 -9.16
N GLY A 38 10.82 -15.48 -9.27
CA GLY A 38 11.43 -16.58 -8.53
C GLY A 38 11.19 -16.47 -7.02
N ASP A 39 12.22 -16.65 -6.22
CA ASP A 39 12.15 -16.50 -4.76
C ASP A 39 12.32 -15.04 -4.34
N PHE A 40 11.24 -14.26 -4.42
CA PHE A 40 11.27 -12.84 -4.08
C PHE A 40 11.67 -12.58 -2.62
N VAL A 41 11.39 -13.52 -1.70
CA VAL A 41 11.80 -13.41 -0.29
C VAL A 41 13.32 -13.46 -0.19
N ALA A 42 13.96 -14.43 -0.87
CA ALA A 42 15.42 -14.48 -0.91
C ALA A 42 16.00 -13.23 -1.60
N ASN A 43 15.42 -12.80 -2.72
CA ASN A 43 15.85 -11.59 -3.42
C ASN A 43 15.79 -10.36 -2.51
N TYR A 44 14.68 -10.20 -1.76
CA TYR A 44 14.55 -9.10 -0.80
C TYR A 44 15.60 -9.19 0.32
N LEU A 45 15.77 -10.37 0.93
CA LEU A 45 16.67 -10.56 2.07
C LEU A 45 18.16 -10.51 1.70
N THR A 46 18.50 -10.55 0.42
CA THR A 46 19.89 -10.44 -0.08
C THR A 46 20.17 -9.12 -0.79
N THR A 47 19.18 -8.25 -0.94
CA THR A 47 19.36 -6.93 -1.56
C THR A 47 20.10 -5.98 -0.62
N PRO A 48 21.23 -5.38 -1.07
CA PRO A 48 21.98 -4.44 -0.26
C PRO A 48 21.19 -3.20 0.14
N LEU A 49 21.45 -2.69 1.33
CA LEU A 49 20.92 -1.41 1.78
C LEU A 49 21.83 -0.28 1.28
N THR A 50 21.21 0.76 0.72
CA THR A 50 21.89 1.99 0.28
C THR A 50 21.73 3.10 1.31
N TYR A 51 20.61 3.08 2.02
CA TYR A 51 20.25 4.06 3.02
C TYR A 51 20.04 3.40 4.38
N GLU A 52 20.17 4.14 5.45
CA GLU A 52 19.76 3.68 6.79
C GLU A 52 18.22 3.50 6.78
N PRO A 53 17.69 2.34 7.23
CA PRO A 53 16.26 2.13 7.32
C PRO A 53 15.55 3.25 8.10
N GLY A 54 14.46 3.75 7.54
CA GLY A 54 13.67 4.84 8.11
C GLY A 54 14.06 6.25 7.62
N THR A 55 15.13 6.43 6.83
CA THR A 55 15.65 7.75 6.49
C THR A 55 15.34 8.23 5.09
N HIS A 56 15.09 7.33 4.14
CA HIS A 56 14.95 7.66 2.73
C HIS A 56 13.75 6.92 2.13
N PHE A 57 12.88 7.67 1.44
CA PHE A 57 11.77 7.09 0.68
C PHE A 57 12.29 6.48 -0.62
N SER A 58 11.98 5.20 -0.84
CA SER A 58 12.19 4.51 -2.11
C SER A 58 11.04 3.52 -2.32
N TYR A 59 10.18 3.79 -3.30
CA TYR A 59 9.01 2.96 -3.57
C TYR A 59 9.41 1.50 -3.80
N ASN A 60 8.85 0.58 -3.02
CA ASN A 60 9.31 -0.80 -2.96
C ASN A 60 8.13 -1.79 -2.86
N SER A 61 7.61 -2.22 -4.01
CA SER A 61 6.50 -3.19 -4.09
C SER A 61 6.88 -4.55 -3.50
N THR A 62 8.13 -4.99 -3.67
CA THR A 62 8.61 -6.25 -3.08
C THR A 62 8.58 -6.18 -1.55
N GLY A 63 8.92 -5.00 -1.00
CA GLY A 63 8.75 -4.74 0.44
C GLY A 63 7.30 -4.87 0.89
N SER A 64 6.35 -4.31 0.14
CA SER A 64 4.92 -4.49 0.46
C SER A 64 4.51 -5.96 0.47
N CYS A 65 4.99 -6.77 -0.49
CA CYS A 65 4.74 -8.21 -0.51
C CYS A 65 5.36 -8.95 0.69
N MET A 66 6.46 -8.43 1.26
CA MET A 66 7.05 -8.99 2.48
C MET A 66 6.12 -8.90 3.69
N LEU A 67 5.18 -7.94 3.73
CA LEU A 67 4.15 -7.88 4.78
C LEU A 67 3.26 -9.13 4.71
N GLY A 68 2.86 -9.57 3.53
CA GLY A 68 2.13 -10.83 3.33
C GLY A 68 2.95 -12.05 3.75
N ALA A 69 4.25 -12.07 3.42
CA ALA A 69 5.17 -13.14 3.85
C ALA A 69 5.30 -13.21 5.38
N ILE A 70 5.34 -12.06 6.05
CA ILE A 70 5.39 -11.98 7.53
C ILE A 70 4.10 -12.54 8.14
N ILE A 71 2.94 -12.19 7.60
CA ILE A 71 1.64 -12.71 8.07
C ILE A 71 1.60 -14.23 7.91
N LEU A 72 1.94 -14.75 6.72
CA LEU A 72 1.98 -16.20 6.49
C LEU A 72 2.91 -16.91 7.48
N LEU A 73 4.12 -16.39 7.67
CA LEU A 73 5.11 -16.95 8.61
C LEU A 73 4.61 -16.97 10.07
N ARG A 74 3.90 -15.92 10.49
CA ARG A 74 3.47 -15.77 11.90
C ARG A 74 2.17 -16.48 12.22
N THR A 75 1.30 -16.69 11.23
CA THR A 75 -0.07 -17.18 11.43
C THR A 75 -0.36 -18.51 10.74
N GLY A 76 0.44 -18.92 9.75
CA GLY A 76 0.17 -20.04 8.87
C GLY A 76 -0.92 -19.77 7.83
N GLN A 77 -1.48 -18.54 7.81
CA GLN A 77 -2.53 -18.11 6.88
C GLN A 77 -1.94 -17.13 5.86
N ASN A 78 -2.33 -17.25 4.58
CA ASN A 78 -2.04 -16.19 3.63
C ASN A 78 -2.83 -14.92 3.96
N LEU A 79 -2.51 -13.81 3.31
CA LEU A 79 -3.07 -12.51 3.66
C LEU A 79 -4.60 -12.46 3.42
N LYS A 80 -5.08 -13.07 2.34
CA LYS A 80 -6.51 -13.18 2.05
C LYS A 80 -7.25 -13.99 3.12
N GLU A 81 -6.74 -15.16 3.47
CA GLU A 81 -7.31 -16.02 4.53
C GLU A 81 -7.33 -15.29 5.87
N TYR A 82 -6.24 -14.59 6.20
CA TYR A 82 -6.12 -13.83 7.44
C TYR A 82 -7.10 -12.67 7.52
N LEU A 83 -7.28 -11.91 6.43
CA LEU A 83 -8.13 -10.72 6.39
C LEU A 83 -9.62 -11.05 6.20
N THR A 84 -9.97 -12.17 5.61
CA THR A 84 -11.37 -12.52 5.32
C THR A 84 -12.26 -12.40 6.57
N PRO A 85 -12.03 -13.08 7.70
CA PRO A 85 -12.90 -12.96 8.87
C PRO A 85 -12.65 -11.66 9.67
N ARG A 86 -11.51 -11.01 9.50
CA ARG A 86 -11.09 -9.86 10.30
C ARG A 86 -11.47 -8.51 9.69
N LEU A 87 -11.55 -8.47 8.37
CA LEU A 87 -11.81 -7.25 7.61
C LEU A 87 -12.90 -7.47 6.56
N PHE A 88 -12.67 -8.33 5.55
CA PHE A 88 -13.51 -8.39 4.35
C PHE A 88 -14.98 -8.66 4.69
N GLN A 89 -15.26 -9.72 5.43
CA GLN A 89 -16.63 -10.06 5.82
C GLN A 89 -17.27 -8.96 6.69
N LYS A 90 -16.49 -8.30 7.53
CA LYS A 90 -17.01 -7.24 8.43
C LYS A 90 -17.43 -5.98 7.69
N ILE A 91 -16.73 -5.62 6.63
CA ILE A 91 -17.04 -4.43 5.82
C ILE A 91 -17.83 -4.76 4.54
N GLY A 92 -18.33 -6.00 4.41
CA GLY A 92 -19.17 -6.43 3.30
C GLY A 92 -18.45 -6.63 1.96
N ILE A 93 -17.13 -6.90 1.98
CA ILE A 93 -16.39 -7.35 0.81
C ILE A 93 -16.57 -8.86 0.66
N ASP A 94 -17.03 -9.28 -0.51
CA ASP A 94 -17.22 -10.71 -0.82
C ASP A 94 -15.87 -11.37 -1.11
N PRO A 95 -15.35 -12.25 -0.23
CA PRO A 95 -14.05 -12.89 -0.43
C PRO A 95 -14.01 -13.82 -1.63
N GLU A 96 -15.16 -14.32 -2.13
CA GLU A 96 -15.19 -15.17 -3.32
C GLU A 96 -14.94 -14.37 -4.60
N ARG A 97 -15.32 -13.11 -4.63
CA ARG A 97 -15.10 -12.20 -5.76
C ARG A 97 -13.79 -11.43 -5.66
N PHE A 98 -13.27 -11.23 -4.44
CA PHE A 98 -11.99 -10.57 -4.21
C PHE A 98 -10.86 -11.55 -4.51
N VAL A 99 -10.05 -11.28 -5.55
CA VAL A 99 -8.93 -12.15 -5.94
C VAL A 99 -7.62 -11.49 -5.57
N TRP A 100 -6.80 -12.21 -4.82
CA TRP A 100 -5.41 -11.87 -4.55
C TRP A 100 -4.52 -12.97 -5.12
N ARG A 101 -3.72 -12.63 -6.11
CA ARG A 101 -2.81 -13.61 -6.71
C ARG A 101 -1.65 -13.91 -5.78
N GLN A 102 -1.22 -15.16 -5.81
CA GLN A 102 -0.10 -15.63 -5.01
C GLN A 102 1.16 -15.78 -5.86
N PHE A 103 2.30 -15.50 -5.26
CA PHE A 103 3.57 -15.91 -5.85
C PHE A 103 3.63 -17.43 -5.99
N ARG A 104 3.96 -17.89 -7.18
CA ARG A 104 3.86 -19.30 -7.53
C ARG A 104 4.62 -20.20 -6.55
N GLY A 105 3.91 -21.16 -5.97
CA GLY A 105 4.46 -22.16 -5.05
C GLY A 105 4.84 -21.67 -3.66
N THR A 106 4.48 -20.43 -3.28
CA THR A 106 4.86 -19.86 -1.98
C THR A 106 3.71 -19.74 -0.99
N GLY A 107 2.47 -19.69 -1.46
CA GLY A 107 1.31 -19.38 -0.61
C GLY A 107 1.23 -17.91 -0.16
N ILE A 108 2.13 -17.03 -0.65
CA ILE A 108 2.16 -15.62 -0.28
C ILE A 108 1.36 -14.82 -1.30
N ASP A 109 0.36 -14.07 -0.81
CA ASP A 109 -0.41 -13.14 -1.63
C ASP A 109 0.42 -11.88 -1.95
N GLY A 110 0.30 -11.35 -3.17
CA GLY A 110 1.02 -10.11 -3.50
C GLY A 110 1.18 -9.82 -4.98
N GLU A 111 1.39 -10.79 -5.85
CA GLU A 111 1.65 -10.56 -7.28
C GLU A 111 0.45 -10.93 -8.15
N PRO A 112 0.11 -10.12 -9.17
CA PRO A 112 0.47 -8.74 -9.44
C PRO A 112 -0.44 -7.72 -8.74
N GLY A 113 -0.96 -8.04 -7.56
CA GLY A 113 -1.88 -7.25 -6.79
C GLY A 113 -3.24 -7.92 -6.62
N THR A 114 -4.25 -7.10 -6.39
CA THR A 114 -5.62 -7.53 -6.15
C THR A 114 -6.52 -7.26 -7.35
N PHE A 115 -7.56 -8.08 -7.49
CA PHE A 115 -8.70 -7.81 -8.35
C PHE A 115 -9.91 -7.63 -7.43
N SER A 116 -10.40 -6.41 -7.38
CA SER A 116 -11.52 -5.98 -6.56
C SER A 116 -12.43 -5.07 -7.38
N THR A 117 -13.62 -4.80 -6.89
CA THR A 117 -14.50 -3.79 -7.47
C THR A 117 -14.17 -2.40 -6.91
N THR A 118 -14.61 -1.34 -7.60
CA THR A 118 -14.55 0.02 -7.05
C THR A 118 -15.34 0.14 -5.74
N GLU A 119 -16.42 -0.63 -5.61
CA GLU A 119 -17.21 -0.69 -4.37
C GLU A 119 -16.42 -1.32 -3.21
N ASP A 120 -15.67 -2.39 -3.44
CA ASP A 120 -14.82 -3.00 -2.40
C ASP A 120 -13.78 -2.01 -1.88
N ASN A 121 -13.15 -1.26 -2.79
CA ASN A 121 -12.19 -0.22 -2.43
C ASN A 121 -12.87 0.94 -1.68
N LEU A 122 -14.08 1.32 -2.12
CA LEU A 122 -14.87 2.35 -1.45
C LEU A 122 -15.22 1.94 -0.01
N ARG A 123 -15.65 0.69 0.22
CA ARG A 123 -15.94 0.15 1.56
C ARG A 123 -14.72 0.22 2.48
N LEU A 124 -13.55 -0.16 1.98
CA LEU A 124 -12.30 -0.04 2.73
C LEU A 124 -11.99 1.43 3.06
N ALA A 125 -12.10 2.33 2.09
CA ALA A 125 -11.85 3.75 2.30
C ALA A 125 -12.85 4.37 3.28
N MET A 126 -14.14 4.03 3.21
CA MET A 126 -15.14 4.45 4.19
C MET A 126 -14.82 3.96 5.60
N CYS A 127 -14.32 2.71 5.72
CA CYS A 127 -13.86 2.21 7.01
C CYS A 127 -12.70 3.07 7.57
N TYR A 128 -11.72 3.46 6.73
CA TYR A 128 -10.66 4.39 7.13
C TYR A 128 -11.21 5.77 7.48
N LEU A 129 -12.13 6.32 6.68
CA LEU A 129 -12.75 7.63 6.92
C LEU A 129 -13.43 7.69 8.30
N ASN A 130 -14.07 6.58 8.71
CA ASN A 130 -14.71 6.42 10.01
C ASN A 130 -13.74 5.98 11.14
N GLY A 131 -12.45 6.26 11.02
CA GLY A 131 -11.45 5.91 12.06
C GLY A 131 -11.29 4.41 12.28
N GLY A 132 -11.53 3.59 11.25
CA GLY A 132 -11.47 2.13 11.31
C GLY A 132 -12.74 1.47 11.79
N ARG A 133 -13.86 2.20 11.89
CA ARG A 133 -15.17 1.67 12.29
C ARG A 133 -16.04 1.33 11.08
N TRP A 134 -16.82 0.27 11.23
CA TRP A 134 -17.85 -0.14 10.30
C TRP A 134 -19.09 -0.60 11.06
N GLU A 135 -20.27 -0.02 10.78
CA GLU A 135 -21.52 -0.32 11.46
C GLU A 135 -21.42 -0.36 13.01
N GLY A 136 -20.61 0.56 13.55
CA GLY A 136 -20.38 0.68 15.01
C GLY A 136 -19.27 -0.22 15.58
N GLU A 137 -18.79 -1.21 14.84
CA GLU A 137 -17.67 -2.08 15.26
C GLU A 137 -16.32 -1.46 14.90
N GLN A 138 -15.32 -1.54 15.80
CA GLN A 138 -13.94 -1.18 15.50
C GLN A 138 -13.28 -2.34 14.74
N VAL A 139 -13.15 -2.24 13.42
CA VAL A 139 -12.59 -3.27 12.52
C VAL A 139 -11.08 -3.10 12.35
N ILE A 140 -10.64 -1.85 12.12
CA ILE A 140 -9.22 -1.48 12.03
C ILE A 140 -8.91 -0.61 13.25
N PRO A 141 -7.80 -0.84 13.99
CA PRO A 141 -7.47 -0.01 15.15
C PRO A 141 -7.42 1.49 14.78
N GLU A 142 -8.15 2.34 15.52
CA GLU A 142 -8.25 3.77 15.27
C GLU A 142 -6.87 4.44 15.22
N ARG A 143 -5.98 4.06 16.15
CA ARG A 143 -4.60 4.56 16.17
C ARG A 143 -3.88 4.27 14.85
N TYR A 144 -4.04 3.07 14.29
CA TYR A 144 -3.42 2.71 13.02
C TYR A 144 -3.94 3.58 11.87
N VAL A 145 -5.26 3.78 11.79
CA VAL A 145 -5.88 4.62 10.74
C VAL A 145 -5.36 6.06 10.85
N ARG A 146 -5.33 6.62 12.06
CA ARG A 146 -4.81 7.97 12.29
C ARG A 146 -3.34 8.12 11.87
N GLU A 147 -2.50 7.13 12.17
CA GLU A 147 -1.09 7.15 11.78
C GLU A 147 -0.93 6.91 10.27
N ALA A 148 -1.77 6.07 9.65
CA ALA A 148 -1.74 5.77 8.23
C ALA A 148 -2.07 6.99 7.36
N LEU A 149 -2.99 7.84 7.82
CA LEU A 149 -3.42 9.08 7.18
C LEU A 149 -2.59 10.31 7.62
N GLN A 150 -1.33 10.11 7.97
CA GLN A 150 -0.36 11.17 8.25
C GLN A 150 0.87 11.00 7.35
N ILE A 151 1.48 12.11 6.94
CA ILE A 151 2.75 12.05 6.22
C ILE A 151 3.82 11.54 7.19
N GLN A 152 4.30 10.34 6.96
CA GLN A 152 5.34 9.67 7.73
C GLN A 152 6.74 9.96 7.18
N ILE A 153 6.83 10.20 5.86
CA ILE A 153 8.06 10.48 5.15
C ILE A 153 7.80 11.43 3.98
N SER A 154 8.73 12.34 3.74
CA SER A 154 8.71 13.19 2.55
C SER A 154 9.06 12.42 1.29
N THR A 155 8.33 12.66 0.21
CA THR A 155 8.59 12.11 -1.12
C THR A 155 9.02 13.18 -2.13
N ALA A 156 9.39 14.37 -1.67
CA ALA A 156 9.70 15.51 -2.53
C ALA A 156 10.85 15.25 -3.54
N HIS A 157 11.75 14.32 -3.22
CA HIS A 157 12.86 13.88 -4.07
C HIS A 157 12.50 12.73 -5.01
N ALA A 158 11.32 12.13 -4.87
CA ALA A 158 10.90 11.00 -5.67
C ALA A 158 10.74 11.40 -7.16
N PRO A 159 11.00 10.46 -8.10
CA PRO A 159 10.91 10.74 -9.54
C PRO A 159 9.48 10.88 -10.06
N GLU A 160 8.50 10.52 -9.24
CA GLU A 160 7.07 10.56 -9.55
C GLU A 160 6.61 11.98 -9.88
N GLN A 161 5.42 12.08 -10.46
CA GLN A 161 4.79 13.34 -10.79
C GLN A 161 4.27 14.07 -9.54
N ARG A 162 3.61 15.23 -9.71
CA ARG A 162 3.20 16.12 -8.62
C ARG A 162 2.63 15.39 -7.41
N ASP A 163 1.63 14.53 -7.60
CA ASP A 163 0.96 13.82 -6.51
C ASP A 163 1.78 12.64 -5.94
N GLY A 164 2.89 12.27 -6.56
CA GLY A 164 3.89 11.36 -6.01
C GLY A 164 4.94 12.06 -5.13
N ARG A 165 4.94 13.40 -5.06
CA ARG A 165 5.91 14.21 -4.29
C ARG A 165 5.32 14.87 -3.05
N CYS A 166 4.09 14.52 -2.68
CA CYS A 166 3.36 15.18 -1.60
C CYS A 166 3.55 14.52 -0.24
N GLY A 167 4.22 13.37 -0.18
CA GLY A 167 4.47 12.59 1.03
C GLY A 167 3.80 11.22 1.00
N TYR A 168 4.17 10.39 1.98
CA TYR A 168 3.69 9.01 2.09
C TYR A 168 3.35 8.67 3.54
N GLY A 169 2.20 8.01 3.73
CA GLY A 169 1.75 7.47 5.01
C GLY A 169 2.08 5.98 5.15
N TYR A 170 1.13 5.20 5.69
CA TYR A 170 1.26 3.74 5.72
C TYR A 170 0.59 3.14 4.49
N GLN A 171 1.36 2.89 3.42
CA GLN A 171 0.90 2.38 2.12
C GLN A 171 -0.13 3.31 1.45
N LEU A 172 -0.07 4.59 1.74
CA LEU A 172 -0.95 5.64 1.22
C LEU A 172 -0.13 6.85 0.78
N TRP A 173 -0.42 7.35 -0.42
CA TRP A 173 0.14 8.59 -0.92
C TRP A 173 -0.65 9.79 -0.40
N ALA A 174 0.02 10.83 0.06
CA ALA A 174 -0.59 12.13 0.21
C ALA A 174 -0.78 12.77 -1.17
N CYS A 175 -1.85 13.54 -1.34
CA CYS A 175 -2.18 14.25 -2.57
C CYS A 175 -1.74 15.71 -2.51
N SER A 176 -1.67 16.38 -3.67
CA SER A 176 -1.40 17.82 -3.74
C SER A 176 -2.54 18.67 -3.18
N LYS A 177 -3.77 18.13 -3.10
CA LYS A 177 -4.87 18.72 -2.34
C LYS A 177 -4.63 18.45 -0.85
N PRO A 178 -4.47 19.48 0.00
CA PRO A 178 -4.20 19.28 1.41
C PRO A 178 -5.25 18.40 2.13
N GLY A 179 -4.79 17.52 3.01
CA GLY A 179 -5.67 16.63 3.77
C GLY A 179 -6.20 15.42 2.99
N VAL A 180 -5.94 15.33 1.67
CA VAL A 180 -6.34 14.20 0.85
C VAL A 180 -5.24 13.16 0.80
N PHE A 181 -5.61 11.90 1.03
CA PHE A 181 -4.76 10.72 0.84
C PHE A 181 -5.39 9.79 -0.18
N ARG A 182 -4.58 8.90 -0.76
CA ARG A 182 -5.10 7.90 -1.70
C ARG A 182 -4.44 6.54 -1.54
N PHE A 183 -5.21 5.48 -1.72
CA PHE A 183 -4.73 4.20 -2.20
C PHE A 183 -4.48 4.33 -3.71
N ASP A 184 -3.38 3.78 -4.19
CA ASP A 184 -2.91 3.99 -5.56
C ASP A 184 -2.52 2.65 -6.18
N GLY A 185 -3.15 2.31 -7.29
CA GLY A 185 -2.78 1.19 -8.14
C GLY A 185 -2.23 1.67 -9.48
N GLY A 186 -1.35 0.91 -10.08
CA GLY A 186 -0.80 1.21 -11.40
C GLY A 186 -1.90 1.44 -12.44
N GLN A 187 -1.70 2.37 -13.36
CA GLN A 187 -2.64 2.71 -14.43
C GLN A 187 -3.92 3.46 -13.99
N GLY A 188 -3.94 4.05 -12.79
CA GLY A 188 -5.04 4.91 -12.35
C GLY A 188 -6.15 4.20 -11.60
N GLN A 189 -5.83 3.15 -10.84
CA GLN A 189 -6.75 2.65 -9.84
C GLN A 189 -6.59 3.49 -8.58
N TYR A 190 -7.55 4.39 -8.33
CA TYR A 190 -7.48 5.32 -7.22
C TYR A 190 -8.64 5.12 -6.24
N CYS A 191 -8.33 5.27 -4.96
CA CYS A 191 -9.33 5.50 -3.95
C CYS A 191 -8.85 6.64 -3.04
N LEU A 192 -9.47 7.82 -3.19
CA LEU A 192 -9.14 9.03 -2.48
C LEU A 192 -9.95 9.11 -1.19
N LEU A 193 -9.32 9.61 -0.13
CA LEU A 193 -9.92 9.88 1.17
C LEU A 193 -9.67 11.33 1.55
N TRP A 194 -10.72 12.07 1.86
CA TRP A 194 -10.64 13.42 2.40
C TRP A 194 -11.39 13.52 3.73
N PRO A 195 -10.74 13.19 4.85
CA PRO A 195 -11.40 13.12 6.16
C PRO A 195 -12.10 14.41 6.59
N GLU A 196 -11.51 15.57 6.30
CA GLU A 196 -12.06 16.86 6.66
C GLU A 196 -13.38 17.19 5.94
N LYS A 197 -13.64 16.56 4.80
CA LYS A 197 -14.87 16.74 4.00
C LYS A 197 -15.79 15.53 4.02
N ASP A 198 -15.51 14.53 4.85
CA ASP A 198 -16.27 13.27 4.92
C ASP A 198 -16.48 12.65 3.54
N LEU A 199 -15.41 12.65 2.72
CA LEU A 199 -15.48 12.28 1.32
C LEU A 199 -14.52 11.13 0.99
N VAL A 200 -15.02 10.14 0.25
CA VAL A 200 -14.23 9.13 -0.44
C VAL A 200 -14.62 9.03 -1.91
N ILE A 201 -13.65 8.80 -2.78
CA ILE A 201 -13.85 8.62 -4.22
C ILE A 201 -13.08 7.39 -4.65
N SER A 202 -13.76 6.39 -5.21
CA SER A 202 -13.10 5.21 -5.79
C SER A 202 -13.33 5.15 -7.29
N LEU A 203 -12.25 4.95 -8.04
CA LEU A 203 -12.31 4.78 -9.49
C LEU A 203 -11.27 3.77 -9.97
N HIS A 204 -11.60 3.10 -11.06
CA HIS A 204 -10.68 2.24 -11.79
C HIS A 204 -10.55 2.76 -13.23
N GLU A 205 -9.34 3.05 -13.61
CA GLU A 205 -8.97 3.45 -14.95
C GLU A 205 -7.96 2.44 -15.53
N GLY A 206 -7.83 2.40 -16.83
CA GLY A 206 -6.80 1.66 -17.56
C GLY A 206 -5.88 2.62 -18.31
N ALA A 207 -5.44 3.71 -17.66
CA ALA A 207 -4.62 4.74 -18.27
C ALA A 207 -3.25 4.19 -18.69
N LEU A 208 -3.00 4.20 -19.99
CA LEU A 208 -1.73 3.83 -20.59
C LEU A 208 -0.92 5.08 -20.91
N GLY A 209 0.30 5.14 -20.40
CA GLY A 209 1.22 6.23 -20.69
C GLY A 209 1.67 7.02 -19.45
N PRO A 210 2.76 7.79 -19.58
CA PRO A 210 3.45 8.38 -18.43
C PRO A 210 2.67 9.49 -17.72
N LEU A 211 1.69 10.09 -18.37
CA LEU A 211 0.87 11.17 -17.79
C LEU A 211 -0.56 10.75 -17.44
N GLY A 212 -0.99 9.55 -17.85
CA GLY A 212 -2.37 9.09 -17.68
C GLY A 212 -2.86 9.18 -16.24
N PRO A 213 -2.18 8.54 -15.27
CA PRO A 213 -2.62 8.54 -13.88
C PRO A 213 -2.69 9.93 -13.24
N GLN A 214 -1.70 10.80 -13.49
CA GLN A 214 -1.72 12.17 -12.97
C GLN A 214 -2.83 13.01 -13.60
N LYS A 215 -3.11 12.82 -14.90
CA LYS A 215 -4.17 13.55 -15.59
C LYS A 215 -5.55 13.26 -15.00
N THR A 216 -5.81 12.03 -14.58
CA THR A 216 -7.06 11.66 -13.91
C THR A 216 -7.21 12.40 -12.58
N LEU A 217 -6.14 12.49 -11.79
CA LEU A 217 -6.15 13.28 -10.56
C LEU A 217 -6.37 14.77 -10.85
N ASP A 218 -5.73 15.31 -11.90
CA ASP A 218 -5.91 16.72 -12.29
C ASP A 218 -7.36 17.02 -12.64
N VAL A 219 -8.01 16.17 -13.44
CA VAL A 219 -9.43 16.30 -13.77
C VAL A 219 -10.30 16.27 -12.50
N LEU A 220 -10.05 15.32 -11.58
CA LEU A 220 -10.79 15.25 -10.32
C LEU A 220 -10.63 16.54 -9.49
N TYR A 221 -9.42 17.10 -9.43
CA TYR A 221 -9.18 18.32 -8.70
C TYR A 221 -9.88 19.53 -9.33
N GLU A 222 -9.84 19.64 -10.64
CA GLU A 222 -10.41 20.77 -11.38
C GLU A 222 -11.94 20.76 -11.41
N THR A 223 -12.56 19.56 -11.45
CA THR A 223 -14.01 19.45 -11.67
C THR A 223 -14.80 19.15 -10.40
N LEU A 224 -14.25 18.41 -9.47
CA LEU A 224 -15.02 17.93 -8.31
C LEU A 224 -14.48 18.48 -7.00
N LEU A 225 -13.17 18.31 -6.74
CA LEU A 225 -12.63 18.63 -5.43
C LEU A 225 -12.45 20.12 -5.18
N ASN A 226 -12.40 20.97 -6.20
CA ASN A 226 -12.40 22.42 -6.01
C ASN A 226 -13.78 22.92 -5.57
N ASP A 227 -14.85 22.45 -6.20
CA ASP A 227 -16.21 22.84 -5.86
C ASP A 227 -16.59 22.42 -4.42
N ILE A 228 -16.10 21.26 -3.97
CA ILE A 228 -16.33 20.75 -2.61
C ILE A 228 -15.47 21.48 -1.57
N ALA A 229 -14.31 22.02 -1.95
CA ALA A 229 -13.44 22.72 -1.03
C ALA A 229 -14.05 24.01 -0.50
N ASP A 230 -14.89 24.67 -1.29
CA ASP A 230 -15.51 25.96 -1.01
C ASP A 230 -16.83 25.85 -0.21
N VAL A 231 -17.30 24.62 0.08
CA VAL A 231 -18.45 24.30 0.91
C VAL A 231 -18.00 23.82 2.28
#